data_e6e633801b95325b1249ac1576165478
#
_entry.id   e6e633801b95325b1249ac1576165478
#
_cell.length_a   1.000
_cell.length_b   1.000
_cell.length_c   1.000
_cell.angle_alpha   90.00
_cell.angle_beta   90.00
_cell.angle_gamma   90.00
#
_symmetry.space_group_name_H-M   'P 1'
#
loop_
_entity.id
_entity.type
_entity.pdbx_description
1 polymer ?
#
loop_
_entity_poly.entity_id
_entity_poly.type
_entity_poly.pdbx_seq_one_letter_code
_entity_poly.pdbx_strand_id
1 'polypeptide(L)'
;IHAPFLASVLSGQVRLCSRLIKNVSLFLVFLLAVSTIACADEEPLKKVQDGASAYFGGKRVLVAYFSWGGTTQRMAQQIQDITGADVFRIEPEVPYPTEYTPCTEVALEEKNNNSRPAIKNRVENWNDYDVVFIGCPVWWWTTPMIIHTFAESYDFNGKTVVPFCTYAATYRDETLAEIVDITPDAAHLTGEGLTSGSINTQRIQAWIDLIDEEWNNNNSADHGDAVMNGKVNLWTKGNIPTVTRNANNSDGPDFIPNIEVFTVAESVTPKGAVMICPGGAFAFRSMQNEGYDIADMLVPMGYQCFIANYRIQPYTMQESATDLQRAIRYVKAHAEDYRIDPENIALVGFSAGGILNGEVLLNWCDLTNGKALDSAYVPDELDNVPVSACAVGMIYAFYGRLSVSMNDVETLRNANLPPAFYCWGTRDGFAGQFTRNADAVEQTGCRVERKILLDYPHGYGTGGSPDVWGKDFDTFLMSVMSDNSAVARTIADSADNEIVFDMQGRIVNADAVQSGLYIVRNSTGTKKILRR
;
A
#
# COMPACT_ATOMS: atom_id res chain seq x y z
N ILE A 1 1.10 48.27 -71.93
CA ILE A 1 1.09 48.31 -70.45
C ILE A 1 0.30 47.10 -69.91
N HIS A 2 0.76 45.86 -70.09
CA HIS A 2 0.12 44.73 -69.36
C HIS A 2 0.96 43.42 -69.48
N ALA A 3 2.27 43.46 -69.44
CA ALA A 3 3.07 42.24 -69.52
C ALA A 3 3.90 41.85 -68.28
N PRO A 4 4.06 42.62 -67.19
CA PRO A 4 4.85 42.14 -66.05
C PRO A 4 4.04 41.47 -64.91
N PHE A 5 2.69 41.50 -64.94
CA PHE A 5 1.90 40.98 -63.81
C PHE A 5 1.62 39.46 -63.89
N LEU A 6 1.59 38.87 -65.07
CA LEU A 6 1.34 37.44 -65.25
C LEU A 6 2.57 36.55 -64.98
N ALA A 7 3.78 37.07 -65.13
CA ALA A 7 5.00 36.32 -64.87
C ALA A 7 5.28 36.11 -63.37
N SER A 8 4.85 37.02 -62.52
CA SER A 8 5.02 36.93 -61.07
C SER A 8 4.07 35.95 -60.40
N VAL A 9 2.87 35.79 -60.95
CA VAL A 9 1.83 34.85 -60.40
C VAL A 9 2.20 33.40 -60.75
N LEU A 10 2.71 33.16 -61.95
CA LEU A 10 3.14 31.80 -62.35
C LEU A 10 4.39 31.32 -61.61
N SER A 11 5.33 32.22 -61.28
CA SER A 11 6.53 31.87 -60.50
C SER A 11 6.21 31.59 -59.02
N GLY A 12 5.17 32.21 -58.47
CA GLY A 12 4.66 31.96 -57.10
C GLY A 12 4.01 30.58 -56.97
N GLN A 13 3.18 30.22 -57.94
CA GLN A 13 2.50 28.93 -57.93
C GLN A 13 3.45 27.73 -58.09
N VAL A 14 4.46 27.84 -58.95
CA VAL A 14 5.47 26.78 -59.15
C VAL A 14 6.34 26.62 -57.87
N ARG A 15 6.65 27.71 -57.15
CA ARG A 15 7.36 27.62 -55.86
C ARG A 15 6.48 27.03 -54.72
N LEU A 16 5.18 27.26 -54.74
CA LEU A 16 4.26 26.65 -53.77
C LEU A 16 4.10 25.14 -54.01
N CYS A 17 3.95 24.68 -55.25
CA CYS A 17 3.88 23.27 -55.59
C CYS A 17 5.16 22.51 -55.23
N SER A 18 6.35 23.11 -55.49
CA SER A 18 7.61 22.46 -55.16
C SER A 18 7.86 22.38 -53.62
N ARG A 19 7.32 23.30 -52.83
CA ARG A 19 7.36 23.22 -51.35
C ARG A 19 6.36 22.21 -50.79
N LEU A 20 5.17 22.08 -51.40
CA LEU A 20 4.21 21.05 -50.98
C LEU A 20 4.73 19.63 -51.29
N ILE A 21 5.36 19.42 -52.48
CA ILE A 21 5.90 18.11 -52.85
C ILE A 21 7.08 17.74 -51.93
N LYS A 22 7.94 18.70 -51.55
CA LYS A 22 9.03 18.43 -50.58
C LYS A 22 8.51 18.11 -49.17
N ASN A 23 7.45 18.77 -48.70
CA ASN A 23 6.89 18.51 -47.40
C ASN A 23 6.10 17.19 -47.36
N VAL A 24 5.45 16.78 -48.45
CA VAL A 24 4.78 15.48 -48.55
C VAL A 24 5.79 14.34 -48.62
N SER A 25 6.91 14.49 -49.32
CA SER A 25 7.99 13.50 -49.34
C SER A 25 8.69 13.38 -47.98
N LEU A 26 8.87 14.50 -47.25
CA LEU A 26 9.45 14.46 -45.89
C LEU A 26 8.49 13.83 -44.87
N PHE A 27 7.18 14.03 -45.03
CA PHE A 27 6.16 13.40 -44.18
C PHE A 27 6.01 11.89 -44.45
N LEU A 28 6.15 11.44 -45.72
CA LEU A 28 6.17 10.02 -46.04
C LEU A 28 7.46 9.31 -45.54
N VAL A 29 8.60 9.99 -45.59
CA VAL A 29 9.87 9.45 -45.05
C VAL A 29 9.83 9.41 -43.51
N PHE A 30 9.15 10.36 -42.86
CA PHE A 30 8.95 10.32 -41.42
C PHE A 30 7.95 9.24 -40.99
N LEU A 31 6.89 8.96 -41.77
CA LEU A 31 5.97 7.84 -41.53
C LEU A 31 6.64 6.47 -41.78
N LEU A 32 7.59 6.36 -42.72
CA LEU A 32 8.35 5.14 -42.95
C LEU A 32 9.48 4.95 -41.94
N ALA A 33 10.02 6.02 -41.34
CA ALA A 33 11.04 5.95 -40.31
C ALA A 33 10.47 5.67 -38.90
N VAL A 34 9.18 5.96 -38.67
CA VAL A 34 8.49 5.63 -37.42
C VAL A 34 8.00 4.17 -37.40
N SER A 35 7.89 3.51 -38.55
CA SER A 35 7.50 2.10 -38.66
C SER A 35 8.66 1.10 -38.50
N THR A 36 9.89 1.56 -38.20
CA THR A 36 11.05 0.69 -37.97
C THR A 36 11.71 0.89 -36.59
N ILE A 37 11.05 1.59 -35.66
CA ILE A 37 11.46 1.62 -34.26
C ILE A 37 10.67 0.57 -33.51
N ALA A 38 11.36 -0.54 -33.30
CA ALA A 38 11.24 -1.51 -32.24
C ALA A 38 9.88 -2.21 -32.05
N CYS A 39 9.79 -3.38 -32.59
CA CYS A 39 9.33 -4.48 -31.78
C CYS A 39 10.38 -4.71 -30.69
N ALA A 40 10.23 -4.10 -29.52
CA ALA A 40 10.57 -4.76 -28.28
C ALA A 40 9.51 -5.84 -28.11
N ASP A 41 9.93 -7.05 -27.84
CA ASP A 41 9.08 -8.21 -27.64
C ASP A 41 8.01 -7.88 -26.58
N GLU A 42 6.82 -7.44 -27.01
CA GLU A 42 5.63 -7.58 -26.21
C GLU A 42 5.35 -9.08 -26.17
N GLU A 43 5.47 -9.68 -25.00
CA GLU A 43 4.92 -11.02 -24.77
C GLU A 43 3.47 -11.02 -25.30
N PRO A 44 3.09 -12.00 -26.12
CA PRO A 44 1.74 -11.99 -26.67
C PRO A 44 0.74 -12.15 -25.55
N LEU A 45 -0.17 -11.16 -25.39
CA LEU A 45 -1.36 -11.26 -24.56
C LEU A 45 -1.95 -12.67 -24.71
N LYS A 46 -2.05 -13.40 -23.62
CA LYS A 46 -2.61 -14.77 -23.60
C LYS A 46 -3.98 -14.72 -24.26
N LYS A 47 -4.12 -15.33 -25.43
CA LYS A 47 -5.41 -15.46 -26.11
C LYS A 47 -6.29 -16.40 -25.31
N VAL A 48 -7.41 -15.86 -24.81
CA VAL A 48 -8.46 -16.60 -24.13
C VAL A 48 -9.17 -17.51 -25.14
N GLN A 49 -9.24 -18.81 -24.85
CA GLN A 49 -10.12 -19.77 -25.53
C GLN A 49 -11.36 -19.97 -24.65
N ASP A 50 -12.54 -19.79 -25.27
CA ASP A 50 -13.86 -20.14 -24.74
C ASP A 50 -14.30 -19.48 -23.39
N GLY A 51 -14.24 -18.15 -23.28
CA GLY A 51 -14.93 -17.40 -22.22
C GLY A 51 -14.36 -17.53 -20.81
N ALA A 52 -13.28 -18.30 -20.61
CA ALA A 52 -12.54 -18.39 -19.36
C ALA A 52 -11.45 -17.32 -19.31
N SER A 53 -11.36 -16.56 -18.22
CA SER A 53 -10.30 -15.59 -17.98
C SER A 53 -8.94 -16.30 -17.85
N ALA A 54 -7.85 -15.64 -18.26
CA ALA A 54 -6.49 -16.10 -17.91
C ALA A 54 -6.16 -15.89 -16.42
N TYR A 55 -7.02 -15.16 -15.72
CA TYR A 55 -6.96 -14.79 -14.31
C TYR A 55 -7.97 -15.59 -13.49
N PHE A 56 -7.87 -15.53 -12.18
CA PHE A 56 -8.80 -16.16 -11.23
C PHE A 56 -9.00 -17.66 -11.47
N GLY A 57 -7.90 -18.36 -11.76
CA GLY A 57 -7.94 -19.82 -11.98
C GLY A 57 -8.78 -20.27 -13.17
N GLY A 58 -8.98 -19.42 -14.16
CA GLY A 58 -9.81 -19.71 -15.34
C GLY A 58 -11.32 -19.54 -15.11
N LYS A 59 -11.72 -18.86 -14.05
CA LYS A 59 -13.12 -18.57 -13.72
C LYS A 59 -13.77 -17.58 -14.68
N ARG A 60 -15.12 -17.61 -14.77
CA ARG A 60 -15.85 -16.60 -15.55
C ARG A 60 -15.96 -15.29 -14.79
N VAL A 61 -15.58 -14.23 -15.45
CA VAL A 61 -15.49 -12.88 -14.88
C VAL A 61 -16.50 -11.95 -15.54
N LEU A 62 -17.21 -11.17 -14.73
CA LEU A 62 -18.09 -10.09 -15.16
C LEU A 62 -17.57 -8.75 -14.67
N VAL A 63 -17.56 -7.72 -15.53
CA VAL A 63 -17.35 -6.32 -15.15
C VAL A 63 -18.69 -5.58 -15.24
N ALA A 64 -19.37 -5.45 -14.12
CA ALA A 64 -20.60 -4.68 -14.00
C ALA A 64 -20.26 -3.24 -13.58
N TYR A 65 -20.71 -2.23 -14.33
CA TYR A 65 -20.37 -0.85 -14.00
C TYR A 65 -21.47 0.15 -14.35
N PHE A 66 -21.57 1.20 -13.56
CA PHE A 66 -22.30 2.43 -13.88
C PHE A 66 -21.30 3.54 -14.24
N SER A 67 -21.63 4.33 -15.26
CA SER A 67 -20.81 5.48 -15.66
C SER A 67 -21.68 6.57 -16.28
N TRP A 68 -21.66 7.78 -15.69
CA TRP A 68 -22.35 8.95 -16.22
C TRP A 68 -21.50 9.70 -17.25
N GLY A 69 -20.24 10.05 -16.89
CA GLY A 69 -19.33 10.86 -17.71
C GLY A 69 -18.29 10.06 -18.51
N GLY A 70 -18.39 8.70 -18.55
CA GLY A 70 -17.48 7.85 -19.32
C GLY A 70 -16.16 7.48 -18.64
N THR A 71 -15.81 8.06 -17.48
CA THR A 71 -14.54 7.78 -16.79
C THR A 71 -14.51 6.34 -16.25
N THR A 72 -15.55 5.91 -15.53
CA THR A 72 -15.67 4.53 -15.04
C THR A 72 -15.76 3.54 -16.19
N GLN A 73 -16.43 3.90 -17.30
CA GLN A 73 -16.46 3.08 -18.51
C GLN A 73 -15.05 2.82 -19.07
N ARG A 74 -14.18 3.82 -19.10
CA ARG A 74 -12.80 3.64 -19.53
C ARG A 74 -12.02 2.66 -18.65
N MET A 75 -12.22 2.73 -17.33
CA MET A 75 -11.60 1.80 -16.40
C MET A 75 -12.13 0.38 -16.59
N ALA A 76 -13.46 0.24 -16.71
CA ALA A 76 -14.11 -1.05 -16.99
C ALA A 76 -13.62 -1.70 -18.30
N GLN A 77 -13.41 -0.89 -19.35
CA GLN A 77 -12.90 -1.38 -20.63
C GLN A 77 -11.46 -1.91 -20.49
N GLN A 78 -10.60 -1.23 -19.75
CA GLN A 78 -9.24 -1.72 -19.53
C GLN A 78 -9.21 -3.00 -18.68
N ILE A 79 -10.10 -3.14 -17.68
CA ILE A 79 -10.25 -4.38 -16.93
C ILE A 79 -10.68 -5.50 -17.89
N GLN A 80 -11.65 -5.25 -18.78
CA GLN A 80 -12.07 -6.20 -19.82
C GLN A 80 -10.90 -6.60 -20.74
N ASP A 81 -10.16 -5.61 -21.25
CA ASP A 81 -9.07 -5.84 -22.19
C ASP A 81 -7.95 -6.71 -21.58
N ILE A 82 -7.72 -6.60 -20.27
CA ILE A 82 -6.73 -7.38 -19.53
C ILE A 82 -7.25 -8.77 -19.20
N THR A 83 -8.46 -8.85 -18.63
CA THR A 83 -8.99 -10.10 -18.05
C THR A 83 -9.76 -10.97 -19.04
N GLY A 84 -10.20 -10.42 -20.16
CA GLY A 84 -11.13 -11.07 -21.09
C GLY A 84 -12.56 -11.19 -20.54
N ALA A 85 -12.92 -10.44 -19.49
CA ALA A 85 -14.20 -10.47 -18.82
C ALA A 85 -15.38 -10.09 -19.74
N ASP A 86 -16.56 -10.63 -19.45
CA ASP A 86 -17.80 -10.09 -19.99
C ASP A 86 -18.11 -8.73 -19.34
N VAL A 87 -18.73 -7.82 -20.09
CA VAL A 87 -19.03 -6.47 -19.59
C VAL A 87 -20.53 -6.23 -19.54
N PHE A 88 -20.99 -5.69 -18.42
CA PHE A 88 -22.36 -5.27 -18.22
C PHE A 88 -22.42 -3.81 -17.77
N ARG A 89 -22.95 -2.94 -18.63
CA ARG A 89 -23.23 -1.57 -18.25
C ARG A 89 -24.55 -1.49 -17.50
N ILE A 90 -24.51 -1.05 -16.26
CA ILE A 90 -25.70 -0.77 -15.45
C ILE A 90 -26.33 0.52 -15.99
N GLU A 91 -27.46 0.42 -16.61
CA GLU A 91 -28.17 1.56 -17.20
C GLU A 91 -29.48 1.83 -16.44
N PRO A 92 -29.71 3.09 -15.99
CA PRO A 92 -30.97 3.45 -15.37
C PRO A 92 -32.10 3.39 -16.40
N GLU A 93 -33.30 2.96 -15.98
CA GLU A 93 -34.50 2.98 -16.83
C GLU A 93 -34.87 4.41 -17.20
N VAL A 94 -34.77 5.34 -16.25
CA VAL A 94 -34.89 6.77 -16.47
C VAL A 94 -33.50 7.39 -16.49
N PRO A 95 -32.99 7.87 -17.64
CA PRO A 95 -31.67 8.45 -17.72
C PRO A 95 -31.46 9.62 -16.76
N TYR A 96 -30.30 9.69 -16.12
CA TYR A 96 -29.90 10.86 -15.34
C TYR A 96 -29.76 12.10 -16.24
N PRO A 97 -30.01 13.30 -15.71
CA PRO A 97 -29.77 14.56 -16.44
C PRO A 97 -28.36 14.63 -17.02
N THR A 98 -28.22 15.18 -18.21
CA THR A 98 -26.91 15.36 -18.88
C THR A 98 -26.13 16.55 -18.31
N GLU A 99 -26.84 17.52 -17.71
CA GLU A 99 -26.24 18.68 -17.07
C GLU A 99 -25.79 18.35 -15.65
N TYR A 100 -24.62 18.84 -15.26
CA TYR A 100 -23.99 18.49 -13.98
C TYR A 100 -24.87 18.81 -12.76
N THR A 101 -25.35 20.07 -12.63
CA THR A 101 -26.14 20.49 -11.47
C THR A 101 -27.43 19.70 -11.32
N PRO A 102 -28.30 19.58 -12.34
CA PRO A 102 -29.49 18.73 -12.21
C PRO A 102 -29.19 17.27 -11.90
N CYS A 103 -28.10 16.71 -12.44
CA CYS A 103 -27.70 15.34 -12.14
C CYS A 103 -27.30 15.19 -10.65
N THR A 104 -26.54 16.16 -10.11
CA THR A 104 -26.14 16.13 -8.68
C THR A 104 -27.32 16.29 -7.74
N GLU A 105 -28.34 17.08 -8.11
CA GLU A 105 -29.58 17.24 -7.33
C GLU A 105 -30.39 15.92 -7.28
N VAL A 106 -30.59 15.27 -8.41
CA VAL A 106 -31.24 13.96 -8.47
C VAL A 106 -30.47 12.92 -7.65
N ALA A 107 -29.17 12.84 -7.81
CA ALA A 107 -28.32 11.92 -7.07
C ALA A 107 -28.35 12.15 -5.54
N LEU A 108 -28.41 13.41 -5.10
CA LEU A 108 -28.55 13.75 -3.68
C LEU A 108 -29.93 13.36 -3.14
N GLU A 109 -30.98 13.60 -3.90
CA GLU A 109 -32.34 13.18 -3.53
C GLU A 109 -32.44 11.66 -3.41
N GLU A 110 -31.92 10.92 -4.37
CA GLU A 110 -31.86 9.45 -4.33
C GLU A 110 -31.12 8.97 -3.07
N LYS A 111 -29.95 9.54 -2.77
CA LYS A 111 -29.19 9.19 -1.58
C LYS A 111 -29.95 9.48 -0.30
N ASN A 112 -30.51 10.69 -0.14
CA ASN A 112 -31.23 11.10 1.06
C ASN A 112 -32.48 10.26 1.32
N ASN A 113 -33.13 9.78 0.25
CA ASN A 113 -34.33 8.94 0.32
C ASN A 113 -34.01 7.44 0.31
N ASN A 114 -32.71 7.06 0.27
CA ASN A 114 -32.27 5.67 0.09
C ASN A 114 -33.00 4.98 -1.07
N SER A 115 -33.13 5.68 -2.20
CA SER A 115 -33.90 5.26 -3.36
C SER A 115 -33.27 4.06 -4.07
N ARG A 116 -34.09 3.35 -4.85
CA ARG A 116 -33.65 2.25 -5.72
C ARG A 116 -34.03 2.54 -7.17
N PRO A 117 -33.23 3.35 -7.89
CA PRO A 117 -33.49 3.66 -9.29
C PRO A 117 -33.56 2.38 -10.11
N ALA A 118 -34.61 2.25 -10.92
CA ALA A 118 -34.82 1.05 -11.73
C ALA A 118 -33.73 0.90 -12.81
N ILE A 119 -33.28 -0.34 -13.00
CA ILE A 119 -32.25 -0.72 -13.99
C ILE A 119 -32.98 -1.23 -15.24
N LYS A 120 -32.58 -0.73 -16.41
CA LYS A 120 -33.19 -1.01 -17.71
C LYS A 120 -32.98 -2.44 -18.20
N ASN A 121 -31.85 -3.04 -17.87
CA ASN A 121 -31.42 -4.35 -18.37
C ASN A 121 -31.01 -5.26 -17.20
N ARG A 122 -30.79 -6.54 -17.51
CA ARG A 122 -30.36 -7.54 -16.54
C ARG A 122 -29.18 -8.32 -17.09
N VAL A 123 -28.32 -8.81 -16.18
CA VAL A 123 -27.25 -9.76 -16.52
C VAL A 123 -27.91 -11.09 -16.87
N GLU A 124 -27.69 -11.55 -18.07
CA GLU A 124 -28.08 -12.90 -18.48
C GLU A 124 -27.08 -13.90 -17.89
N ASN A 125 -27.55 -15.10 -17.55
CA ASN A 125 -26.68 -16.18 -17.01
C ASN A 125 -25.85 -15.78 -15.78
N TRP A 126 -26.45 -15.00 -14.87
CA TRP A 126 -25.78 -14.54 -13.63
C TRP A 126 -25.02 -15.63 -12.89
N ASN A 127 -25.59 -16.84 -12.85
CA ASN A 127 -25.00 -17.97 -12.12
C ASN A 127 -23.72 -18.52 -12.74
N ASP A 128 -23.42 -18.17 -13.99
CA ASP A 128 -22.21 -18.61 -14.67
C ASP A 128 -20.95 -17.83 -14.25
N TYR A 129 -21.12 -16.68 -13.60
CA TYR A 129 -20.02 -15.85 -13.17
C TYR A 129 -19.58 -16.19 -11.75
N ASP A 130 -18.27 -16.39 -11.56
CA ASP A 130 -17.65 -16.64 -10.27
C ASP A 130 -17.09 -15.35 -9.67
N VAL A 131 -16.53 -14.46 -10.51
CA VAL A 131 -15.91 -13.19 -10.11
C VAL A 131 -16.66 -12.04 -10.75
N VAL A 132 -17.07 -11.06 -9.95
CA VAL A 132 -17.85 -9.90 -10.39
C VAL A 132 -17.16 -8.61 -9.97
N PHE A 133 -16.62 -7.88 -10.92
CA PHE A 133 -16.20 -6.50 -10.70
C PHE A 133 -17.43 -5.60 -10.63
N ILE A 134 -17.53 -4.75 -9.61
CA ILE A 134 -18.59 -3.76 -9.49
C ILE A 134 -17.96 -2.37 -9.47
N GLY A 135 -18.31 -1.53 -10.46
CA GLY A 135 -17.71 -0.22 -10.65
C GLY A 135 -18.66 0.95 -10.76
N CYS A 136 -18.27 2.10 -10.17
CA CYS A 136 -19.05 3.33 -10.22
C CYS A 136 -18.20 4.60 -10.06
N PRO A 137 -18.72 5.79 -10.43
CA PRO A 137 -18.15 7.05 -9.97
C PRO A 137 -18.50 7.27 -8.49
N VAL A 138 -17.65 8.03 -7.78
CA VAL A 138 -18.01 8.55 -6.45
C VAL A 138 -19.06 9.64 -6.60
N TRP A 139 -20.24 9.45 -6.03
CA TRP A 139 -21.34 10.40 -5.99
C TRP A 139 -21.73 10.72 -4.55
N TRP A 140 -21.72 11.99 -4.18
CA TRP A 140 -22.09 12.42 -2.83
C TRP A 140 -21.41 11.59 -1.73
N TRP A 141 -20.09 11.36 -1.90
CA TRP A 141 -19.21 10.71 -0.93
C TRP A 141 -19.40 9.19 -0.77
N THR A 142 -20.11 8.54 -1.69
CA THR A 142 -20.39 7.12 -1.67
C THR A 142 -20.73 6.58 -3.06
N THR A 143 -21.32 5.38 -3.14
CA THR A 143 -21.83 4.80 -4.40
C THR A 143 -23.10 5.49 -4.86
N PRO A 144 -23.34 5.62 -6.18
CA PRO A 144 -24.66 5.98 -6.71
C PRO A 144 -25.73 4.94 -6.32
N MET A 145 -26.94 5.38 -6.00
CA MET A 145 -28.01 4.50 -5.52
C MET A 145 -28.43 3.40 -6.51
N ILE A 146 -28.13 3.55 -7.79
CA ILE A 146 -28.33 2.50 -8.79
C ILE A 146 -27.44 1.28 -8.57
N ILE A 147 -26.29 1.42 -7.91
CA ILE A 147 -25.42 0.31 -7.52
C ILE A 147 -26.09 -0.55 -6.44
N HIS A 148 -26.78 0.08 -5.47
CA HIS A 148 -27.60 -0.65 -4.50
C HIS A 148 -28.71 -1.45 -5.18
N THR A 149 -29.39 -0.87 -6.18
CA THR A 149 -30.40 -1.60 -6.97
C THR A 149 -29.77 -2.81 -7.66
N PHE A 150 -28.58 -2.66 -8.22
CA PHE A 150 -27.84 -3.77 -8.84
C PHE A 150 -27.51 -4.85 -7.83
N ALA A 151 -26.90 -4.49 -6.72
CA ALA A 151 -26.50 -5.44 -5.66
C ALA A 151 -27.71 -6.22 -5.10
N GLU A 152 -28.82 -5.54 -4.85
CA GLU A 152 -30.06 -6.16 -4.36
C GLU A 152 -30.80 -7.01 -5.41
N SER A 153 -30.42 -6.91 -6.70
CA SER A 153 -31.10 -7.64 -7.79
C SER A 153 -30.55 -9.04 -8.02
N TYR A 154 -29.43 -9.41 -7.38
CA TYR A 154 -28.73 -10.66 -7.62
C TYR A 154 -28.28 -11.34 -6.32
N ASP A 155 -28.15 -12.66 -6.36
CA ASP A 155 -27.56 -13.46 -5.29
C ASP A 155 -26.04 -13.51 -5.48
N PHE A 156 -25.28 -13.03 -4.49
CA PHE A 156 -23.82 -13.03 -4.48
C PHE A 156 -23.21 -14.19 -3.70
N ASN A 157 -24.02 -15.07 -3.13
CA ASN A 157 -23.51 -16.20 -2.39
C ASN A 157 -22.63 -17.11 -3.28
N GLY A 158 -21.42 -17.40 -2.79
CA GLY A 158 -20.42 -18.18 -3.51
C GLY A 158 -19.71 -17.43 -4.64
N LYS A 159 -19.91 -16.13 -4.79
CA LYS A 159 -19.20 -15.28 -5.74
C LYS A 159 -18.10 -14.48 -5.05
N THR A 160 -17.14 -14.04 -5.85
CA THR A 160 -16.11 -13.08 -5.41
C THR A 160 -16.41 -11.73 -6.05
N VAL A 161 -16.55 -10.68 -5.24
CA VAL A 161 -16.75 -9.30 -5.69
C VAL A 161 -15.46 -8.51 -5.62
N VAL A 162 -15.17 -7.77 -6.69
CA VAL A 162 -14.01 -6.87 -6.79
C VAL A 162 -14.53 -5.43 -6.98
N PRO A 163 -14.52 -4.59 -5.94
CA PRO A 163 -15.01 -3.23 -6.05
C PRO A 163 -14.02 -2.33 -6.82
N PHE A 164 -14.53 -1.43 -7.67
CA PHE A 164 -13.72 -0.37 -8.24
C PHE A 164 -14.48 0.94 -8.38
N CYS A 165 -13.78 2.06 -8.27
CA CYS A 165 -14.43 3.36 -8.43
C CYS A 165 -13.57 4.36 -9.19
N THR A 166 -14.24 5.40 -9.71
CA THR A 166 -13.56 6.58 -10.23
C THR A 166 -13.95 7.82 -9.43
N TYR A 167 -12.96 8.61 -9.04
CA TYR A 167 -13.17 9.76 -8.16
C TYR A 167 -12.38 10.99 -8.63
N ALA A 168 -12.72 12.16 -8.09
CA ALA A 168 -12.04 13.42 -8.42
C ALA A 168 -10.89 13.73 -7.47
N ALA A 169 -11.11 13.60 -6.15
CA ALA A 169 -10.13 13.96 -5.12
C ALA A 169 -10.21 13.11 -3.84
N THR A 170 -11.41 12.72 -3.40
CA THR A 170 -11.67 12.09 -2.07
C THR A 170 -12.76 11.04 -2.16
N TYR A 171 -13.00 10.33 -1.05
CA TYR A 171 -14.08 9.34 -0.86
C TYR A 171 -13.95 8.07 -1.72
N ARG A 172 -12.70 7.74 -2.10
CA ARG A 172 -12.37 6.47 -2.76
C ARG A 172 -12.72 5.29 -1.86
N ASP A 173 -12.16 5.30 -0.66
CA ASP A 173 -12.22 4.16 0.25
C ASP A 173 -13.64 3.94 0.80
N GLU A 174 -14.37 5.00 1.09
CA GLU A 174 -15.76 4.93 1.50
C GLU A 174 -16.66 4.34 0.39
N THR A 175 -16.39 4.69 -0.87
CA THR A 175 -17.14 4.13 -2.00
C THR A 175 -16.82 2.66 -2.23
N LEU A 176 -15.56 2.25 -2.11
CA LEU A 176 -15.16 0.85 -2.21
C LEU A 176 -15.74 0.03 -1.06
N ALA A 177 -15.69 0.55 0.17
CA ALA A 177 -16.27 -0.09 1.34
C ALA A 177 -17.80 -0.27 1.21
N GLU A 178 -18.51 0.73 0.67
CA GLU A 178 -19.95 0.61 0.45
C GLU A 178 -20.33 -0.50 -0.54
N ILE A 179 -19.51 -0.73 -1.59
CA ILE A 179 -19.72 -1.86 -2.50
C ILE A 179 -19.59 -3.19 -1.76
N VAL A 180 -18.62 -3.30 -0.85
CA VAL A 180 -18.47 -4.47 0.02
C VAL A 180 -19.68 -4.64 0.94
N ASP A 181 -20.12 -3.57 1.59
CA ASP A 181 -21.24 -3.59 2.55
C ASP A 181 -22.57 -4.01 1.92
N ILE A 182 -22.81 -3.65 0.66
CA ILE A 182 -24.04 -4.01 -0.06
C ILE A 182 -23.99 -5.38 -0.74
N THR A 183 -22.87 -6.10 -0.66
CA THR A 183 -22.70 -7.47 -1.17
C THR A 183 -22.17 -8.41 -0.07
N PRO A 184 -22.82 -8.48 1.12
CA PRO A 184 -22.26 -9.13 2.31
C PRO A 184 -22.09 -10.64 2.19
N ASP A 185 -22.81 -11.29 1.28
CA ASP A 185 -22.77 -12.74 1.07
C ASP A 185 -21.67 -13.18 0.09
N ALA A 186 -20.93 -12.22 -0.49
CA ALA A 186 -19.79 -12.47 -1.37
C ALA A 186 -18.47 -12.58 -0.59
N ALA A 187 -17.50 -13.29 -1.16
CA ALA A 187 -16.08 -13.02 -0.85
C ALA A 187 -15.64 -11.73 -1.55
N HIS A 188 -14.70 -10.99 -0.97
CA HIS A 188 -14.24 -9.73 -1.55
C HIS A 188 -12.73 -9.75 -1.76
N LEU A 189 -12.28 -9.17 -2.89
CA LEU A 189 -10.87 -8.89 -3.16
C LEU A 189 -10.60 -7.39 -3.04
N THR A 190 -9.32 -7.05 -2.97
CA THR A 190 -8.86 -5.67 -2.85
C THR A 190 -9.36 -4.79 -3.99
N GLY A 191 -10.10 -3.74 -3.65
CA GLY A 191 -10.66 -2.79 -4.62
C GLY A 191 -9.67 -1.73 -5.10
N GLU A 192 -9.91 -1.15 -6.28
CA GLU A 192 -9.11 -0.04 -6.82
C GLU A 192 -9.96 1.17 -7.18
N GLY A 193 -9.47 2.36 -6.84
CA GLY A 193 -10.09 3.61 -7.24
C GLY A 193 -9.10 4.52 -7.95
N LEU A 194 -9.49 5.05 -9.12
CA LEU A 194 -8.62 5.87 -9.94
C LEU A 194 -9.26 7.22 -10.31
N THR A 195 -8.42 8.25 -10.36
CA THR A 195 -8.83 9.54 -10.95
C THR A 195 -8.79 9.44 -12.49
N SER A 196 -9.51 10.33 -13.17
CA SER A 196 -9.51 10.35 -14.64
C SER A 196 -8.11 10.43 -15.27
N GLY A 197 -7.16 11.07 -14.60
CA GLY A 197 -5.78 11.21 -15.07
C GLY A 197 -4.87 10.03 -14.73
N SER A 198 -5.26 9.19 -13.76
CA SER A 198 -4.45 8.04 -13.33
C SER A 198 -4.87 6.71 -13.96
N ILE A 199 -5.97 6.68 -14.73
CA ILE A 199 -6.41 5.49 -15.46
C ILE A 199 -5.43 5.21 -16.60
N ASN A 200 -4.62 4.16 -16.46
CA ASN A 200 -3.73 3.64 -17.49
C ASN A 200 -3.60 2.11 -17.37
N THR A 201 -3.25 1.47 -18.48
CA THR A 201 -3.19 0.01 -18.58
C THR A 201 -2.19 -0.60 -17.61
N GLN A 202 -1.01 0.01 -17.43
CA GLN A 202 0.02 -0.52 -16.54
C GLN A 202 -0.44 -0.59 -15.09
N ARG A 203 -1.12 0.46 -14.60
CA ARG A 203 -1.63 0.49 -13.22
C ARG A 203 -2.75 -0.52 -13.02
N ILE A 204 -3.67 -0.62 -13.99
CA ILE A 204 -4.78 -1.59 -13.90
C ILE A 204 -4.24 -3.01 -14.02
N GLN A 205 -3.24 -3.26 -14.87
CA GLN A 205 -2.58 -4.55 -14.96
C GLN A 205 -1.97 -4.96 -13.61
N ALA A 206 -1.19 -4.07 -12.98
CA ALA A 206 -0.58 -4.35 -11.68
C ALA A 206 -1.63 -4.66 -10.59
N TRP A 207 -2.76 -3.95 -10.61
CA TRP A 207 -3.85 -4.26 -9.70
C TRP A 207 -4.53 -5.61 -10.01
N ILE A 208 -4.78 -5.92 -11.31
CA ILE A 208 -5.34 -7.21 -11.70
C ILE A 208 -4.43 -8.36 -11.29
N ASP A 209 -3.11 -8.23 -11.50
CA ASP A 209 -2.14 -9.24 -11.09
C ASP A 209 -2.17 -9.45 -9.56
N LEU A 210 -2.26 -8.37 -8.79
CA LEU A 210 -2.36 -8.40 -7.33
C LEU A 210 -3.60 -9.16 -6.86
N ILE A 211 -4.78 -8.85 -7.41
CA ILE A 211 -6.02 -9.49 -6.98
C ILE A 211 -6.20 -10.92 -7.53
N ASP A 212 -5.55 -11.26 -8.64
CA ASP A 212 -5.48 -12.64 -9.13
C ASP A 212 -4.69 -13.51 -8.15
N GLU A 213 -3.57 -12.98 -7.65
CA GLU A 213 -2.78 -13.63 -6.62
C GLU A 213 -3.55 -13.74 -5.29
N GLU A 214 -4.22 -12.67 -4.85
CA GLU A 214 -5.10 -12.69 -3.68
C GLU A 214 -6.19 -13.77 -3.82
N TRP A 215 -6.80 -13.89 -4.99
CA TRP A 215 -7.82 -14.89 -5.28
C TRP A 215 -7.25 -16.32 -5.22
N ASN A 216 -6.08 -16.54 -5.83
CA ASN A 216 -5.41 -17.85 -5.82
C ASN A 216 -5.06 -18.27 -4.40
N ASN A 217 -4.55 -17.35 -3.57
CA ASN A 217 -4.21 -17.61 -2.17
C ASN A 217 -5.45 -17.95 -1.32
N ASN A 218 -6.56 -17.22 -1.52
CA ASN A 218 -7.81 -17.47 -0.80
C ASN A 218 -8.46 -18.83 -1.16
N ASN A 219 -8.16 -19.37 -2.33
CA ASN A 219 -8.72 -20.63 -2.83
C ASN A 219 -7.73 -21.82 -2.78
N SER A 220 -6.46 -21.61 -2.39
CA SER A 220 -5.50 -22.68 -2.13
C SER A 220 -5.72 -23.27 -0.73
N ALA A 221 -5.70 -24.61 -0.64
CA ALA A 221 -5.94 -25.31 0.63
C ALA A 221 -4.73 -25.36 1.59
N ASP A 222 -3.67 -24.60 1.28
CA ASP A 222 -2.41 -24.65 2.03
C ASP A 222 -2.12 -23.31 2.71
N HIS A 223 -2.23 -23.28 4.04
CA HIS A 223 -2.08 -22.07 4.87
C HIS A 223 -0.67 -21.89 5.43
N GLY A 224 0.36 -22.46 4.78
CA GLY A 224 1.73 -22.49 5.30
C GLY A 224 2.74 -21.52 4.68
N ASP A 225 2.50 -21.05 3.45
CA ASP A 225 3.50 -20.27 2.72
C ASP A 225 3.28 -18.76 2.81
N ALA A 226 4.38 -17.99 2.82
CA ALA A 226 4.34 -16.54 2.79
C ALA A 226 3.70 -16.03 1.49
N VAL A 227 2.79 -15.08 1.62
CA VAL A 227 2.18 -14.42 0.46
C VAL A 227 3.16 -13.41 -0.09
N MET A 228 3.51 -13.58 -1.38
CA MET A 228 4.45 -12.74 -2.11
C MET A 228 3.69 -11.74 -2.95
N ASN A 229 3.23 -10.70 -2.73
CA ASN A 229 2.24 -9.78 -3.30
C ASN A 229 0.81 -10.24 -2.97
N GLY A 230 0.12 -9.45 -2.21
CA GLY A 230 -1.25 -9.76 -1.79
C GLY A 230 -1.53 -9.31 -0.36
N LYS A 231 -2.57 -9.87 0.22
CA LYS A 231 -3.03 -9.52 1.56
C LYS A 231 -2.85 -10.68 2.52
N VAL A 232 -2.20 -10.44 3.65
CA VAL A 232 -1.97 -11.45 4.68
C VAL A 232 -2.72 -11.08 5.95
N ASN A 233 -3.65 -11.93 6.38
CA ASN A 233 -4.31 -11.79 7.66
C ASN A 233 -3.36 -12.14 8.80
N LEU A 234 -3.24 -11.24 9.77
CA LEU A 234 -2.29 -11.36 10.88
C LEU A 234 -2.76 -12.29 12.00
N TRP A 235 -4.04 -12.54 12.09
CA TRP A 235 -4.66 -13.23 13.20
C TRP A 235 -5.63 -14.31 12.74
N THR A 236 -5.74 -15.38 13.49
CA THR A 236 -6.83 -16.33 13.34
C THR A 236 -8.12 -15.73 13.89
N LYS A 237 -9.22 -15.82 13.13
CA LYS A 237 -10.55 -15.32 13.57
C LYS A 237 -10.90 -15.92 14.93
N GLY A 238 -11.27 -15.05 15.87
CA GLY A 238 -11.61 -15.43 17.25
C GLY A 238 -10.42 -15.53 18.22
N ASN A 239 -9.17 -15.32 17.76
CA ASN A 239 -7.99 -15.27 18.62
C ASN A 239 -7.19 -13.97 18.39
N ILE A 240 -7.87 -12.84 18.32
CA ILE A 240 -7.28 -11.51 18.21
C ILE A 240 -7.23 -10.90 19.62
N PRO A 241 -6.05 -10.52 20.17
CA PRO A 241 -5.99 -9.93 21.51
C PRO A 241 -6.79 -8.64 21.55
N THR A 242 -7.91 -8.64 22.30
CA THR A 242 -8.91 -7.57 22.23
C THR A 242 -9.49 -7.28 23.61
N VAL A 243 -9.39 -6.03 24.06
CA VAL A 243 -9.97 -5.54 25.30
C VAL A 243 -11.16 -4.60 25.07
N THR A 244 -11.26 -4.01 23.90
CA THR A 244 -12.38 -3.17 23.49
C THR A 244 -13.63 -4.02 23.30
N ARG A 245 -14.70 -3.64 24.01
CA ARG A 245 -16.00 -4.32 23.94
C ARG A 245 -16.98 -3.49 23.12
N ASN A 246 -17.84 -4.16 22.35
CA ASN A 246 -18.87 -3.50 21.54
C ASN A 246 -18.29 -2.49 20.53
N ALA A 247 -17.25 -2.90 19.83
CA ALA A 247 -16.62 -2.09 18.80
C ALA A 247 -17.54 -1.97 17.58
N ASN A 248 -18.27 -0.86 17.52
CA ASN A 248 -18.86 -0.39 16.25
C ASN A 248 -17.75 0.42 15.55
N ASN A 249 -17.02 -0.19 14.65
CA ASN A 249 -15.93 0.44 13.94
C ASN A 249 -16.25 0.61 12.45
N SER A 250 -15.51 1.47 11.79
CA SER A 250 -15.63 1.71 10.35
C SER A 250 -15.16 0.54 9.48
N ASP A 251 -14.38 -0.37 10.05
CA ASP A 251 -13.87 -1.57 9.35
C ASP A 251 -14.88 -2.73 9.34
N GLY A 252 -16.02 -2.57 10.01
CA GLY A 252 -17.01 -3.64 10.16
C GLY A 252 -16.65 -4.69 11.23
N PRO A 253 -17.60 -5.58 11.58
CA PRO A 253 -17.46 -6.54 12.67
C PRO A 253 -16.50 -7.69 12.37
N ASP A 254 -16.23 -7.96 11.12
CA ASP A 254 -15.41 -9.07 10.64
C ASP A 254 -13.99 -8.65 10.21
N PHE A 255 -13.61 -7.40 10.46
CA PHE A 255 -12.27 -6.93 10.13
C PHE A 255 -11.20 -7.72 10.87
N ILE A 256 -10.28 -8.29 10.11
CA ILE A 256 -9.06 -8.93 10.62
C ILE A 256 -7.87 -8.05 10.24
N PRO A 257 -7.08 -7.57 11.21
CA PRO A 257 -5.83 -6.87 10.92
C PRO A 257 -4.95 -7.66 9.96
N ASN A 258 -4.37 -6.97 8.98
CA ASN A 258 -3.63 -7.62 7.91
C ASN A 258 -2.47 -6.74 7.44
N ILE A 259 -1.60 -7.30 6.62
CA ILE A 259 -0.61 -6.54 5.85
C ILE A 259 -0.89 -6.70 4.36
N GLU A 260 -0.63 -5.64 3.62
CA GLU A 260 -0.59 -5.69 2.16
C GLU A 260 0.87 -5.71 1.72
N VAL A 261 1.21 -6.64 0.84
CA VAL A 261 2.59 -6.98 0.46
C VAL A 261 2.91 -6.44 -0.93
N PHE A 262 4.04 -5.74 -1.05
CA PHE A 262 4.55 -5.18 -2.30
C PHE A 262 6.00 -5.58 -2.47
N THR A 263 6.29 -6.44 -3.44
CA THR A 263 7.62 -7.00 -3.62
C THR A 263 8.35 -6.38 -4.80
N VAL A 264 9.68 -6.34 -4.71
CA VAL A 264 10.53 -6.07 -5.87
C VAL A 264 10.47 -7.26 -6.83
N ALA A 265 10.70 -7.01 -8.12
CA ALA A 265 10.78 -8.06 -9.12
C ALA A 265 11.79 -9.16 -8.71
N GLU A 266 11.53 -10.40 -9.10
CA GLU A 266 12.41 -11.55 -8.75
C GLU A 266 13.87 -11.34 -9.20
N SER A 267 14.09 -10.63 -10.30
CA SER A 267 15.42 -10.29 -10.80
C SER A 267 16.18 -9.27 -9.94
N VAL A 268 15.51 -8.63 -8.99
CA VAL A 268 16.11 -7.62 -8.10
C VAL A 268 16.43 -8.26 -6.74
N THR A 269 17.65 -8.09 -6.28
CA THR A 269 18.02 -8.44 -4.89
C THR A 269 17.50 -7.34 -3.96
N PRO A 270 16.58 -7.65 -3.03
CA PRO A 270 16.07 -6.67 -2.08
C PRO A 270 17.18 -6.09 -1.20
N LYS A 271 17.12 -4.80 -0.93
CA LYS A 271 17.98 -4.12 0.05
C LYS A 271 17.61 -4.46 1.50
N GLY A 272 16.36 -4.83 1.73
CA GLY A 272 15.73 -5.11 3.01
C GLY A 272 14.23 -4.90 2.91
N ALA A 273 13.55 -4.78 4.04
CA ALA A 273 12.11 -4.56 4.12
C ALA A 273 11.76 -3.24 4.81
N VAL A 274 10.64 -2.67 4.41
CA VAL A 274 10.03 -1.49 5.06
C VAL A 274 8.57 -1.80 5.40
N MET A 275 8.26 -1.80 6.70
CA MET A 275 6.89 -1.82 7.21
C MET A 275 6.35 -0.40 7.20
N ILE A 276 5.30 -0.15 6.44
CA ILE A 276 4.67 1.15 6.24
C ILE A 276 3.44 1.24 7.13
N CYS A 277 3.38 2.25 7.98
CA CYS A 277 2.27 2.50 8.92
C CYS A 277 1.57 3.81 8.55
N PRO A 278 0.45 3.77 7.81
CA PRO A 278 -0.32 4.96 7.47
C PRO A 278 -0.85 5.69 8.71
N GLY A 279 -0.98 7.01 8.65
CA GLY A 279 -1.61 7.84 9.67
C GLY A 279 -3.13 7.90 9.51
N GLY A 280 -3.74 8.89 10.16
CA GLY A 280 -5.20 9.11 10.14
C GLY A 280 -5.78 9.24 11.54
N ALA A 281 -4.98 9.73 12.52
CA ALA A 281 -5.39 10.01 13.90
C ALA A 281 -6.02 8.81 14.64
N PHE A 282 -5.74 7.59 14.23
CA PHE A 282 -6.42 6.35 14.65
C PHE A 282 -7.93 6.33 14.35
N ALA A 283 -8.45 7.25 13.58
CA ALA A 283 -9.85 7.32 13.17
C ALA A 283 -10.07 6.72 11.77
N PHE A 284 -9.06 6.74 10.95
CA PHE A 284 -8.98 6.10 9.64
C PHE A 284 -7.52 5.76 9.34
N ARG A 285 -7.25 5.12 8.22
CA ARG A 285 -5.89 4.90 7.68
C ARG A 285 -5.78 5.62 6.34
N SER A 286 -4.77 6.49 6.21
CA SER A 286 -4.49 7.25 4.97
C SER A 286 -3.81 6.34 3.94
N MET A 287 -4.49 5.26 3.53
CA MET A 287 -3.91 4.17 2.74
C MET A 287 -3.31 4.65 1.42
N GLN A 288 -3.97 5.58 0.70
CA GLN A 288 -3.44 6.05 -0.58
C GLN A 288 -2.14 6.86 -0.39
N ASN A 289 -2.19 7.97 0.35
CA ASN A 289 -1.07 8.92 0.41
C ASN A 289 0.10 8.42 1.26
N GLU A 290 -0.17 7.60 2.27
CA GLU A 290 0.78 7.21 3.32
C GLU A 290 0.98 5.68 3.36
N GLY A 291 0.31 4.96 2.47
CA GLY A 291 0.46 3.53 2.23
C GLY A 291 0.92 3.26 0.81
N TYR A 292 0.01 3.24 -0.15
CA TYR A 292 0.29 2.83 -1.54
C TYR A 292 1.30 3.74 -2.24
N ASP A 293 1.15 5.07 -2.15
CA ASP A 293 2.10 6.00 -2.78
C ASP A 293 3.52 5.85 -2.18
N ILE A 294 3.62 5.42 -0.92
CA ILE A 294 4.91 5.16 -0.27
C ILE A 294 5.49 3.82 -0.73
N ALA A 295 4.68 2.78 -0.88
CA ALA A 295 5.12 1.51 -1.45
C ALA A 295 5.58 1.70 -2.90
N ASP A 296 4.80 2.45 -3.71
CA ASP A 296 5.16 2.81 -5.09
C ASP A 296 6.46 3.62 -5.18
N MET A 297 6.81 4.35 -4.13
CA MET A 297 8.09 5.07 -4.03
C MET A 297 9.25 4.15 -3.66
N LEU A 298 9.05 3.24 -2.69
CA LEU A 298 10.14 2.47 -2.08
C LEU A 298 10.44 1.15 -2.81
N VAL A 299 9.45 0.49 -3.42
CA VAL A 299 9.66 -0.74 -4.19
C VAL A 299 10.63 -0.53 -5.36
N PRO A 300 10.50 0.52 -6.20
CA PRO A 300 11.49 0.81 -7.23
C PRO A 300 12.89 1.15 -6.68
N MET A 301 12.98 1.59 -5.42
CA MET A 301 14.26 1.80 -4.74
C MET A 301 14.90 0.50 -4.24
N GLY A 302 14.19 -0.64 -4.31
CA GLY A 302 14.70 -1.96 -4.00
C GLY A 302 14.30 -2.52 -2.64
N TYR A 303 13.22 -2.03 -2.02
CA TYR A 303 12.72 -2.53 -0.74
C TYR A 303 11.50 -3.41 -0.91
N GLN A 304 11.42 -4.51 -0.17
CA GLN A 304 10.16 -5.20 0.07
C GLN A 304 9.30 -4.32 0.99
N CYS A 305 8.07 -4.01 0.59
CA CYS A 305 7.20 -3.12 1.34
C CYS A 305 5.97 -3.85 1.87
N PHE A 306 5.59 -3.53 3.10
CA PHE A 306 4.46 -4.12 3.80
C PHE A 306 3.63 -3.00 4.42
N ILE A 307 2.40 -2.81 3.98
CA ILE A 307 1.52 -1.80 4.54
C ILE A 307 0.71 -2.42 5.67
N ALA A 308 0.86 -1.90 6.88
CA ALA A 308 0.13 -2.38 8.04
C ALA A 308 -1.30 -1.84 8.08
N ASN A 309 -2.28 -2.73 7.94
CA ASN A 309 -3.69 -2.44 8.09
C ASN A 309 -4.14 -2.80 9.51
N TYR A 310 -3.74 -1.96 10.47
CA TYR A 310 -3.95 -2.13 11.90
C TYR A 310 -5.32 -1.63 12.36
N ARG A 311 -5.83 -2.12 13.50
CA ARG A 311 -7.10 -1.64 14.08
C ARG A 311 -7.03 -0.15 14.42
N ILE A 312 -8.15 0.55 14.19
CA ILE A 312 -8.36 1.97 14.49
C ILE A 312 -9.48 2.13 15.50
N GLN A 313 -9.84 3.36 15.86
CA GLN A 313 -10.95 3.62 16.77
C GLN A 313 -12.21 2.82 16.39
N PRO A 314 -12.92 2.24 17.37
CA PRO A 314 -12.82 2.49 18.82
C PRO A 314 -11.77 1.66 19.56
N TYR A 315 -10.95 0.86 18.85
CA TYR A 315 -9.88 0.11 19.48
C TYR A 315 -8.82 1.03 20.09
N THR A 316 -8.15 0.55 21.12
CA THR A 316 -7.08 1.30 21.78
C THR A 316 -5.80 1.28 20.93
N MET A 317 -4.92 2.25 21.17
CA MET A 317 -3.59 2.28 20.56
C MET A 317 -2.78 1.00 20.90
N GLN A 318 -2.98 0.40 22.06
CA GLN A 318 -2.34 -0.85 22.47
C GLN A 318 -2.83 -2.04 21.63
N GLU A 319 -4.12 -2.10 21.29
CA GLU A 319 -4.65 -3.10 20.37
C GLU A 319 -4.08 -2.92 18.96
N SER A 320 -3.99 -1.69 18.47
CA SER A 320 -3.31 -1.38 17.20
C SER A 320 -1.82 -1.76 17.25
N ALA A 321 -1.16 -1.56 18.38
CA ALA A 321 0.25 -1.92 18.57
C ALA A 321 0.47 -3.43 18.53
N THR A 322 -0.46 -4.25 19.05
CA THR A 322 -0.36 -5.72 18.91
C THR A 322 -0.50 -6.16 17.46
N ASP A 323 -1.31 -5.47 16.64
CA ASP A 323 -1.43 -5.76 15.21
C ASP A 323 -0.13 -5.47 14.47
N LEU A 324 0.47 -4.30 14.70
CA LEU A 324 1.76 -3.96 14.09
C LEU A 324 2.89 -4.87 14.58
N GLN A 325 2.90 -5.20 15.87
CA GLN A 325 3.83 -6.17 16.45
C GLN A 325 3.73 -7.52 15.71
N ARG A 326 2.51 -8.00 15.48
CA ARG A 326 2.22 -9.23 14.77
C ARG A 326 2.69 -9.17 13.32
N ALA A 327 2.50 -8.03 12.66
CA ALA A 327 2.99 -7.79 11.30
C ALA A 327 4.52 -7.91 11.20
N ILE A 328 5.25 -7.30 12.13
CA ILE A 328 6.71 -7.39 12.18
C ILE A 328 7.15 -8.85 12.39
N ARG A 329 6.51 -9.58 13.29
CA ARG A 329 6.79 -11.00 13.53
C ARG A 329 6.57 -11.86 12.31
N TYR A 330 5.46 -11.62 11.61
CA TYR A 330 5.14 -12.34 10.38
C TYR A 330 6.25 -12.13 9.34
N VAL A 331 6.62 -10.88 9.05
CA VAL A 331 7.67 -10.58 8.06
C VAL A 331 9.03 -11.16 8.49
N LYS A 332 9.37 -11.14 9.78
CA LYS A 332 10.60 -11.77 10.28
C LYS A 332 10.59 -13.30 10.13
N ALA A 333 9.47 -13.93 10.44
CA ALA A 333 9.33 -15.39 10.31
C ALA A 333 9.42 -15.86 8.86
N HIS A 334 8.96 -15.04 7.92
CA HIS A 334 8.96 -15.29 6.49
C HIS A 334 10.06 -14.53 5.72
N ALA A 335 11.14 -14.14 6.41
CA ALA A 335 12.20 -13.32 5.81
C ALA A 335 12.89 -14.03 4.63
N GLU A 336 13.03 -15.35 4.67
CA GLU A 336 13.59 -16.17 3.59
C GLU A 336 12.72 -16.10 2.35
N ASP A 337 11.39 -16.23 2.50
CA ASP A 337 10.42 -16.18 1.41
C ASP A 337 10.44 -14.81 0.72
N TYR A 338 10.59 -13.75 1.51
CA TYR A 338 10.76 -12.38 1.00
C TYR A 338 12.19 -12.04 0.58
N ARG A 339 13.13 -12.99 0.64
CA ARG A 339 14.54 -12.83 0.24
C ARG A 339 15.25 -11.68 0.98
N ILE A 340 14.94 -11.48 2.26
CA ILE A 340 15.52 -10.42 3.11
C ILE A 340 16.21 -11.02 4.32
N ASP A 341 17.13 -10.23 4.91
CA ASP A 341 17.64 -10.49 6.24
C ASP A 341 16.58 -10.08 7.28
N PRO A 342 16.14 -10.96 8.21
CA PRO A 342 15.16 -10.62 9.24
C PRO A 342 15.61 -9.47 10.15
N GLU A 343 16.89 -9.14 10.20
CA GLU A 343 17.41 -7.98 10.95
C GLU A 343 17.40 -6.70 10.10
N ASN A 344 17.11 -6.76 8.79
CA ASN A 344 17.01 -5.62 7.89
C ASN A 344 15.54 -5.22 7.61
N ILE A 345 14.74 -5.11 8.66
CA ILE A 345 13.36 -4.61 8.61
C ILE A 345 13.31 -3.25 9.27
N ALA A 346 12.99 -2.23 8.51
CA ALA A 346 12.74 -0.86 8.98
C ALA A 346 11.25 -0.59 9.12
N LEU A 347 10.89 0.34 10.00
CA LEU A 347 9.53 0.88 10.10
C LEU A 347 9.51 2.29 9.49
N VAL A 348 8.47 2.64 8.76
CA VAL A 348 8.17 4.05 8.42
C VAL A 348 6.73 4.33 8.78
N GLY A 349 6.48 5.42 9.49
CA GLY A 349 5.14 5.76 9.94
C GLY A 349 4.84 7.24 9.83
N PHE A 350 3.60 7.51 9.50
CA PHE A 350 3.08 8.82 9.17
C PHE A 350 2.11 9.27 10.26
N SER A 351 2.31 10.45 10.86
CA SER A 351 1.38 10.98 11.85
C SER A 351 1.05 9.91 12.93
N ALA A 352 -0.22 9.49 13.07
CA ALA A 352 -0.64 8.44 14.01
C ALA A 352 0.08 7.09 13.76
N GLY A 353 0.39 6.74 12.50
CA GLY A 353 1.15 5.52 12.17
C GLY A 353 2.60 5.56 12.68
N GLY A 354 3.23 6.74 12.67
CA GLY A 354 4.55 6.91 13.28
C GLY A 354 4.50 6.87 14.81
N ILE A 355 3.42 7.40 15.42
CA ILE A 355 3.18 7.24 16.86
C ILE A 355 2.99 5.76 17.21
N LEU A 356 2.30 5.00 16.35
CA LEU A 356 2.13 3.55 16.52
C LEU A 356 3.47 2.81 16.46
N ASN A 357 4.36 3.15 15.51
CA ASN A 357 5.73 2.64 15.49
C ASN A 357 6.45 2.92 16.81
N GLY A 358 6.29 4.14 17.32
CA GLY A 358 6.85 4.53 18.61
C GLY A 358 6.30 3.70 19.77
N GLU A 359 5.00 3.43 19.81
CA GLU A 359 4.38 2.59 20.85
C GLU A 359 4.92 1.16 20.81
N VAL A 360 5.08 0.57 19.62
CA VAL A 360 5.66 -0.77 19.49
C VAL A 360 7.12 -0.77 19.98
N LEU A 361 7.94 0.19 19.57
CA LEU A 361 9.35 0.26 19.94
C LEU A 361 9.56 0.57 21.43
N LEU A 362 8.64 1.27 22.07
CA LEU A 362 8.71 1.59 23.50
C LEU A 362 8.20 0.47 24.40
N ASN A 363 7.11 -0.21 24.03
CA ASN A 363 6.34 -1.03 24.96
C ASN A 363 6.07 -2.46 24.47
N TRP A 364 6.27 -2.76 23.16
CA TRP A 364 5.87 -4.03 22.54
C TRP A 364 7.00 -4.73 21.80
N CYS A 365 8.25 -4.44 22.18
CA CYS A 365 9.44 -5.12 21.64
C CYS A 365 9.67 -6.50 22.24
N ASP A 366 10.68 -7.19 21.72
CA ASP A 366 11.13 -8.49 22.15
C ASP A 366 10.04 -9.57 22.08
N LEU A 367 9.84 -10.32 23.15
CA LEU A 367 8.85 -11.40 23.25
C LEU A 367 7.55 -10.97 23.95
N THR A 368 7.35 -9.69 24.22
CA THR A 368 6.05 -9.19 24.69
C THR A 368 4.98 -9.53 23.66
N ASN A 369 3.84 -10.08 24.05
CA ASN A 369 2.80 -10.50 23.12
C ASN A 369 1.39 -10.11 23.57
N GLY A 370 0.39 -10.42 22.76
CA GLY A 370 -1.01 -10.07 22.98
C GLY A 370 -1.57 -10.49 24.34
N LYS A 371 -0.97 -11.49 25.02
CA LYS A 371 -1.39 -11.92 26.36
C LYS A 371 -1.13 -10.87 27.43
N ALA A 372 -0.18 -9.95 27.21
CA ALA A 372 0.05 -8.81 28.08
C ALA A 372 -1.13 -7.83 28.07
N LEU A 373 -1.88 -7.78 26.96
CA LEU A 373 -3.07 -6.97 26.80
C LEU A 373 -4.34 -7.74 27.16
N ASP A 374 -4.51 -8.93 26.61
CA ASP A 374 -5.71 -9.77 26.76
C ASP A 374 -5.31 -11.15 27.30
N SER A 375 -5.69 -11.42 28.54
CA SER A 375 -5.40 -12.70 29.20
C SER A 375 -6.07 -13.91 28.53
N ALA A 376 -7.13 -13.70 27.74
CA ALA A 376 -7.82 -14.75 26.98
C ALA A 376 -7.11 -15.11 25.68
N TYR A 377 -6.23 -14.26 25.20
CA TYR A 377 -5.44 -14.54 24.00
C TYR A 377 -4.58 -15.80 24.17
N VAL A 378 -4.57 -16.66 23.15
CA VAL A 378 -3.78 -17.88 23.11
C VAL A 378 -2.58 -17.66 22.16
N PRO A 379 -1.35 -17.55 22.69
CA PRO A 379 -0.16 -17.36 21.86
C PRO A 379 0.06 -18.54 20.91
N ASP A 380 0.66 -18.24 19.75
CA ASP A 380 1.07 -19.22 18.75
C ASP A 380 2.58 -19.12 18.43
N GLU A 381 3.03 -19.79 17.37
CA GLU A 381 4.46 -19.87 17.02
C GLU A 381 5.07 -18.50 16.69
N LEU A 382 4.30 -17.59 16.08
CA LEU A 382 4.79 -16.24 15.79
C LEU A 382 5.10 -15.42 17.06
N ASP A 383 4.48 -15.74 18.19
CA ASP A 383 4.77 -15.06 19.46
C ASP A 383 6.16 -15.38 20.02
N ASN A 384 6.83 -16.41 19.48
CA ASN A 384 8.22 -16.74 19.79
C ASN A 384 9.24 -15.94 18.96
N VAL A 385 8.78 -15.17 17.96
CA VAL A 385 9.63 -14.31 17.15
C VAL A 385 9.81 -12.95 17.85
N PRO A 386 11.05 -12.55 18.18
CA PRO A 386 11.29 -11.27 18.83
C PRO A 386 10.99 -10.10 17.89
N VAL A 387 10.43 -9.03 18.44
CA VAL A 387 10.12 -7.80 17.71
C VAL A 387 11.27 -6.83 17.85
N SER A 388 11.84 -6.42 16.73
CA SER A 388 12.85 -5.38 16.60
C SER A 388 12.78 -4.75 15.22
N ALA A 389 13.31 -3.55 15.06
CA ALA A 389 13.50 -2.89 13.77
C ALA A 389 14.94 -2.36 13.66
N CYS A 390 15.53 -2.41 12.46
CA CYS A 390 16.85 -1.86 12.22
C CYS A 390 16.88 -0.34 12.16
N ALA A 391 15.75 0.27 11.81
CA ALA A 391 15.57 1.72 11.68
C ALA A 391 14.11 2.12 11.83
N VAL A 392 13.84 3.39 12.14
CA VAL A 392 12.50 3.95 12.14
C VAL A 392 12.45 5.29 11.40
N GLY A 393 11.51 5.45 10.48
CA GLY A 393 11.12 6.71 9.86
C GLY A 393 9.92 7.33 10.60
N MET A 394 10.11 8.51 11.15
CA MET A 394 9.09 9.33 11.82
C MET A 394 8.70 10.49 10.90
N ILE A 395 7.72 10.25 10.04
CA ILE A 395 7.29 11.26 9.07
C ILE A 395 6.14 12.06 9.69
N TYR A 396 6.38 13.34 9.96
CA TYR A 396 5.52 14.21 10.80
C TYR A 396 4.93 13.47 12.01
N ALA A 397 5.80 12.75 12.72
CA ALA A 397 5.47 11.90 13.86
C ALA A 397 6.53 11.99 14.96
N PHE A 398 6.26 11.34 16.10
CA PHE A 398 7.14 11.31 17.26
C PHE A 398 6.82 10.09 18.15
N TYR A 399 7.74 9.71 19.01
CA TYR A 399 7.45 8.81 20.14
C TYR A 399 6.53 9.50 21.13
N GLY A 400 5.46 8.82 21.56
CA GLY A 400 4.52 9.37 22.53
C GLY A 400 3.09 8.92 22.29
N ARG A 401 2.17 9.86 22.48
CA ARG A 401 0.72 9.65 22.27
C ARG A 401 0.20 10.68 21.29
N LEU A 402 -0.96 10.44 20.73
CA LEU A 402 -1.60 11.41 19.87
C LEU A 402 -1.59 12.81 20.51
N SER A 403 -1.02 13.78 19.81
CA SER A 403 -0.85 15.18 20.22
C SER A 403 0.15 15.47 21.35
N VAL A 404 0.84 14.44 21.91
CA VAL A 404 1.82 14.64 23.00
C VAL A 404 3.09 13.83 22.78
N SER A 405 4.19 14.51 22.48
CA SER A 405 5.50 13.87 22.32
C SER A 405 6.11 13.42 23.65
N MET A 406 6.75 12.24 23.63
CA MET A 406 7.61 11.76 24.72
C MET A 406 8.96 12.45 24.64
N ASN A 407 9.36 13.16 25.71
CA ASN A 407 10.61 13.90 25.75
C ASN A 407 11.47 13.52 26.97
N ASP A 408 11.07 12.50 27.71
CA ASP A 408 11.85 11.97 28.82
C ASP A 408 12.99 11.10 28.28
N VAL A 409 14.23 11.62 28.40
CA VAL A 409 15.44 11.01 27.83
C VAL A 409 15.77 9.67 28.50
N GLU A 410 15.43 9.50 29.79
CA GLU A 410 15.71 8.25 30.50
C GLU A 410 14.77 7.13 30.01
N THR A 411 13.49 7.40 29.87
CA THR A 411 12.51 6.48 29.30
C THR A 411 12.90 6.07 27.89
N LEU A 412 13.25 7.04 27.04
CA LEU A 412 13.68 6.78 25.65
C LEU A 412 14.98 5.97 25.58
N ARG A 413 15.95 6.24 26.47
CA ARG A 413 17.21 5.49 26.53
C ARG A 413 17.00 4.03 26.94
N ASN A 414 16.11 3.79 27.90
CA ASN A 414 15.80 2.44 28.39
C ASN A 414 15.10 1.58 27.34
N ALA A 415 14.43 2.18 26.36
CA ALA A 415 13.77 1.48 25.27
C ALA A 415 14.74 0.98 24.16
N ASN A 416 16.03 1.36 24.22
CA ASN A 416 17.04 0.94 23.23
C ASN A 416 16.58 1.16 21.77
N LEU A 417 16.18 2.39 21.44
CA LEU A 417 15.57 2.75 20.16
C LEU A 417 16.52 2.54 18.98
N PRO A 418 16.01 2.09 17.82
CA PRO A 418 16.81 1.99 16.60
C PRO A 418 17.14 3.37 16.05
N PRO A 419 18.16 3.48 15.16
CA PRO A 419 18.42 4.69 14.40
C PRO A 419 17.14 5.27 13.80
N ALA A 420 16.98 6.60 13.89
CA ALA A 420 15.73 7.27 13.54
C ALA A 420 15.94 8.34 12.46
N PHE A 421 15.05 8.33 11.47
CA PHE A 421 14.93 9.36 10.45
C PHE A 421 13.66 10.17 10.71
N TYR A 422 13.82 11.46 11.01
CA TYR A 422 12.70 12.37 11.21
C TYR A 422 12.50 13.25 9.99
N CYS A 423 11.26 13.37 9.51
CA CYS A 423 10.92 14.29 8.42
C CYS A 423 9.63 15.04 8.74
N TRP A 424 9.66 16.37 8.67
CA TRP A 424 8.48 17.20 8.90
C TRP A 424 8.54 18.54 8.15
N GLY A 425 7.35 19.13 7.95
CA GLY A 425 7.21 20.43 7.31
C GLY A 425 7.24 21.60 8.30
N THR A 426 7.78 22.76 7.87
CA THR A 426 7.83 23.97 8.74
C THR A 426 6.45 24.58 9.00
N ARG A 427 5.44 24.27 8.17
CA ARG A 427 4.04 24.71 8.37
C ARG A 427 3.20 23.72 9.17
N ASP A 428 3.79 22.61 9.62
CA ASP A 428 3.10 21.67 10.48
C ASP A 428 2.89 22.25 11.88
N GLY A 429 1.66 22.20 12.38
CA GLY A 429 1.32 22.72 13.71
C GLY A 429 2.02 21.98 14.86
N PHE A 430 2.53 20.77 14.60
CA PHE A 430 3.26 19.95 15.57
C PHE A 430 4.79 20.05 15.43
N ALA A 431 5.34 20.89 14.52
CA ALA A 431 6.77 20.98 14.24
C ALA A 431 7.63 21.13 15.50
N GLY A 432 7.18 21.91 16.49
CA GLY A 432 7.87 22.05 17.77
C GLY A 432 7.90 20.78 18.62
N GLN A 433 6.93 19.87 18.46
CA GLN A 433 6.95 18.56 19.15
C GLN A 433 7.90 17.59 18.46
N PHE A 434 7.92 17.57 17.12
CA PHE A 434 8.88 16.74 16.37
C PHE A 434 10.31 17.12 16.73
N THR A 435 10.62 18.41 16.76
CA THR A 435 11.95 18.90 17.14
C THR A 435 12.35 18.43 18.55
N ARG A 436 11.49 18.69 19.55
CA ARG A 436 11.81 18.29 20.95
C ARG A 436 11.95 16.79 21.11
N ASN A 437 11.13 16.01 20.43
CA ASN A 437 11.22 14.54 20.50
C ASN A 437 12.50 14.03 19.82
N ALA A 438 12.83 14.53 18.63
CA ALA A 438 14.06 14.18 17.94
C ALA A 438 15.30 14.55 18.77
N ASP A 439 15.30 15.72 19.44
CA ASP A 439 16.38 16.15 20.35
C ASP A 439 16.48 15.22 21.56
N ALA A 440 15.38 14.78 22.14
CA ALA A 440 15.36 13.86 23.27
C ALA A 440 15.87 12.46 22.87
N VAL A 441 15.48 11.97 21.68
CA VAL A 441 15.99 10.70 21.14
C VAL A 441 17.50 10.78 20.88
N GLU A 442 18.00 11.86 20.30
CA GLU A 442 19.43 12.06 20.06
C GLU A 442 20.25 12.12 21.36
N GLN A 443 19.70 12.72 22.43
CA GLN A 443 20.31 12.76 23.76
C GLN A 443 20.43 11.37 24.42
N THR A 444 19.73 10.36 23.94
CA THR A 444 19.91 8.97 24.41
C THR A 444 21.22 8.35 23.89
N GLY A 445 21.83 8.95 22.87
CA GLY A 445 22.94 8.40 22.09
C GLY A 445 22.46 7.68 20.81
N CYS A 446 21.15 7.64 20.55
CA CYS A 446 20.59 7.11 19.32
C CYS A 446 20.96 8.00 18.12
N ARG A 447 21.30 7.39 16.98
CA ARG A 447 21.52 8.12 15.73
C ARG A 447 20.20 8.71 15.24
N VAL A 448 20.18 10.02 15.03
CA VAL A 448 19.01 10.75 14.51
C VAL A 448 19.42 11.53 13.27
N GLU A 449 18.73 11.30 12.16
CA GLU A 449 18.80 12.14 10.97
C GLU A 449 17.51 12.96 10.82
N ARG A 450 17.62 14.19 10.34
CA ARG A 450 16.50 15.12 10.22
C ARG A 450 16.41 15.69 8.82
N LYS A 451 15.21 15.63 8.23
CA LYS A 451 14.84 16.32 7.00
C LYS A 451 13.71 17.31 7.30
N ILE A 452 14.00 18.60 7.24
CA ILE A 452 13.00 19.65 7.48
C ILE A 452 12.61 20.23 6.13
N LEU A 453 11.31 20.15 5.80
CA LEU A 453 10.77 20.59 4.54
C LEU A 453 10.19 22.01 4.68
N LEU A 454 10.74 22.96 3.91
CA LEU A 454 10.27 24.34 3.93
C LEU A 454 8.87 24.41 3.32
N ASP A 455 7.95 25.11 4.00
CA ASP A 455 6.56 25.37 3.59
C ASP A 455 5.65 24.15 3.39
N TYR A 456 6.05 22.96 3.85
CA TYR A 456 5.19 21.77 3.85
C TYR A 456 4.25 21.78 5.08
N PRO A 457 2.96 21.43 4.90
CA PRO A 457 1.99 21.24 5.99
C PRO A 457 2.10 19.82 6.58
N HIS A 458 1.24 19.48 7.55
CA HIS A 458 1.01 18.08 7.96
C HIS A 458 0.38 17.25 6.84
N GLY A 459 0.66 15.94 6.78
CA GLY A 459 -0.01 15.01 5.87
C GLY A 459 0.44 15.11 4.40
N TYR A 460 1.68 15.49 4.13
CA TYR A 460 2.20 15.64 2.75
C TYR A 460 2.52 14.33 2.04
N GLY A 461 2.48 13.17 2.70
CA GLY A 461 2.81 11.86 2.10
C GLY A 461 4.20 11.84 1.44
N THR A 462 4.27 11.53 0.14
CA THR A 462 5.52 11.60 -0.65
C THR A 462 6.00 13.04 -0.88
N GLY A 463 5.14 14.04 -0.65
CA GLY A 463 5.39 15.44 -1.04
C GLY A 463 5.31 15.68 -2.55
N GLY A 464 4.77 14.71 -3.30
CA GLY A 464 4.59 14.78 -4.76
C GLY A 464 5.78 14.26 -5.58
N SER A 465 6.91 13.91 -4.93
CA SER A 465 8.08 13.33 -5.59
C SER A 465 8.97 12.59 -4.59
N PRO A 466 9.62 11.48 -4.99
CA PRO A 466 10.65 10.82 -4.19
C PRO A 466 11.83 11.71 -3.78
N ASP A 467 12.05 12.80 -4.53
CA ASP A 467 13.15 13.74 -4.27
C ASP A 467 12.90 14.63 -3.06
N VAL A 468 11.67 14.69 -2.56
CA VAL A 468 11.33 15.54 -1.40
C VAL A 468 11.98 15.00 -0.13
N TRP A 469 11.85 13.69 0.14
CA TRP A 469 12.46 13.04 1.30
C TRP A 469 12.82 11.56 1.07
N GLY A 470 12.20 10.90 0.10
CA GLY A 470 12.36 9.46 -0.13
C GLY A 470 13.79 9.05 -0.43
N LYS A 471 14.54 9.83 -1.21
CA LYS A 471 15.97 9.58 -1.49
C LYS A 471 16.86 9.79 -0.26
N ASP A 472 16.55 10.74 0.60
CA ASP A 472 17.29 10.93 1.87
C ASP A 472 17.02 9.73 2.79
N PHE A 473 15.76 9.25 2.83
CA PHE A 473 15.39 8.06 3.59
C PHE A 473 16.05 6.78 3.04
N ASP A 474 16.10 6.59 1.70
CA ASP A 474 16.85 5.49 1.07
C ASP A 474 18.33 5.53 1.48
N THR A 475 18.97 6.70 1.43
CA THR A 475 20.37 6.89 1.85
C THR A 475 20.57 6.51 3.32
N PHE A 476 19.67 6.96 4.19
CA PHE A 476 19.67 6.62 5.60
C PHE A 476 19.53 5.10 5.81
N LEU A 477 18.53 4.46 5.20
CA LEU A 477 18.29 3.02 5.31
C LEU A 477 19.49 2.21 4.82
N MET A 478 20.06 2.57 3.67
CA MET A 478 21.25 1.91 3.12
C MET A 478 22.43 1.94 4.09
N SER A 479 22.64 3.05 4.80
CA SER A 479 23.72 3.16 5.77
C SER A 479 23.50 2.24 6.98
N VAL A 480 22.27 2.08 7.45
CA VAL A 480 21.93 1.21 8.60
C VAL A 480 21.93 -0.27 8.21
N MET A 481 21.31 -0.62 7.08
CA MET A 481 21.18 -2.01 6.63
C MET A 481 22.53 -2.60 6.19
N SER A 482 23.43 -1.79 5.62
CA SER A 482 24.79 -2.24 5.28
C SER A 482 25.63 -2.54 6.52
N ASP A 483 25.47 -1.74 7.57
CA ASP A 483 26.16 -1.98 8.84
C ASP A 483 25.69 -3.31 9.47
N ASN A 484 24.39 -3.59 9.44
CA ASN A 484 23.84 -4.87 9.92
C ASN A 484 24.35 -6.06 9.10
N SER A 485 24.40 -5.93 7.76
CA SER A 485 24.94 -6.99 6.89
C SER A 485 26.42 -7.26 7.12
N ALA A 486 27.21 -6.25 7.44
CA ALA A 486 28.61 -6.42 7.80
C ALA A 486 28.77 -7.18 9.13
N VAL A 487 27.90 -6.89 10.11
CA VAL A 487 27.86 -7.62 11.39
C VAL A 487 27.43 -9.08 11.16
N ALA A 488 26.40 -9.34 10.35
CA ALA A 488 25.95 -10.70 10.02
C ALA A 488 27.04 -11.51 9.30
N ARG A 489 27.78 -10.90 8.35
CA ARG A 489 28.93 -11.55 7.69
C ARG A 489 30.07 -11.85 8.66
N THR A 490 30.38 -10.93 9.55
CA THR A 490 31.41 -11.14 10.58
C THR A 490 31.02 -12.29 11.51
N ILE A 491 29.71 -12.46 11.81
CA ILE A 491 29.18 -13.58 12.59
C ILE A 491 29.29 -14.90 11.82
N ALA A 492 28.95 -14.92 10.52
CA ALA A 492 29.04 -16.11 9.68
C ALA A 492 30.49 -16.57 9.45
N ASP A 493 31.41 -15.63 9.25
CA ASP A 493 32.84 -15.89 9.07
C ASP A 493 33.56 -16.30 10.37
N SER A 494 32.95 -16.07 11.54
CA SER A 494 33.50 -16.38 12.86
C SER A 494 32.95 -17.68 13.45
N ALA A 495 32.58 -18.67 12.62
CA ALA A 495 31.92 -19.92 13.05
C ALA A 495 32.63 -20.68 14.20
N ASP A 496 33.87 -20.32 14.52
CA ASP A 496 34.66 -20.87 15.64
C ASP A 496 34.95 -19.86 16.79
N ASN A 497 34.51 -18.61 16.69
CA ASN A 497 34.81 -17.59 17.71
C ASN A 497 33.60 -17.26 18.59
N GLU A 498 33.83 -17.06 19.89
CA GLU A 498 32.81 -16.58 20.82
C GLU A 498 32.40 -15.15 20.48
N ILE A 499 31.12 -14.91 20.20
CA ILE A 499 30.57 -13.58 20.03
C ILE A 499 29.99 -13.12 21.36
N VAL A 500 30.46 -11.94 21.81
CA VAL A 500 30.03 -11.38 23.09
C VAL A 500 29.04 -10.26 22.85
N PHE A 501 27.88 -10.34 23.50
CA PHE A 501 26.86 -9.31 23.49
C PHE A 501 26.76 -8.66 24.88
N ASP A 502 26.55 -7.36 24.94
CA ASP A 502 26.10 -6.72 26.17
C ASP A 502 24.65 -7.11 26.51
N MET A 503 24.15 -6.66 27.66
CA MET A 503 22.78 -6.96 28.08
C MET A 503 21.70 -6.27 27.24
N GLN A 504 22.09 -5.38 26.32
CA GLN A 504 21.25 -4.71 25.34
C GLN A 504 21.29 -5.43 23.96
N GLY A 505 21.99 -6.57 23.86
CA GLY A 505 22.11 -7.34 22.62
C GLY A 505 23.13 -6.78 21.61
N ARG A 506 23.93 -5.77 21.98
CA ARG A 506 24.95 -5.21 21.08
C ARG A 506 26.21 -6.07 21.14
N ILE A 507 26.81 -6.32 19.98
CA ILE A 507 28.10 -7.00 19.91
C ILE A 507 29.18 -6.09 20.52
N VAL A 508 29.94 -6.63 21.45
CA VAL A 508 31.08 -5.95 22.06
C VAL A 508 32.35 -6.70 21.74
N ASN A 509 33.42 -5.97 21.49
CA ASN A 509 34.73 -6.60 21.28
C ASN A 509 35.13 -7.36 22.55
N ALA A 510 35.34 -8.68 22.42
CA ALA A 510 35.66 -9.56 23.53
C ALA A 510 36.88 -9.12 24.34
N ASP A 511 37.84 -8.41 23.70
CA ASP A 511 39.06 -7.90 24.33
C ASP A 511 38.86 -6.55 25.06
N ALA A 512 37.77 -5.85 24.74
CA ALA A 512 37.41 -4.55 25.31
C ALA A 512 36.34 -4.62 26.41
N VAL A 513 35.88 -5.83 26.78
CA VAL A 513 34.80 -6.05 27.73
C VAL A 513 35.22 -5.66 29.15
N GLN A 514 34.56 -4.62 29.68
CA GLN A 514 34.71 -4.20 31.10
C GLN A 514 33.93 -5.15 32.03
N SER A 515 34.07 -4.97 33.35
CA SER A 515 33.33 -5.76 34.32
C SER A 515 31.81 -5.59 34.11
N GLY A 516 31.05 -6.70 33.99
CA GLY A 516 29.63 -6.67 33.73
C GLY A 516 29.06 -8.03 33.34
N LEU A 517 27.75 -8.06 33.13
CA LEU A 517 27.02 -9.24 32.64
C LEU A 517 26.91 -9.19 31.10
N TYR A 518 27.28 -10.28 30.46
CA TYR A 518 27.30 -10.42 29.00
C TYR A 518 26.64 -11.72 28.56
N ILE A 519 26.20 -11.73 27.32
CA ILE A 519 25.70 -12.94 26.64
C ILE A 519 26.79 -13.36 25.65
N VAL A 520 27.26 -14.62 25.77
CA VAL A 520 28.22 -15.19 24.83
C VAL A 520 27.50 -16.27 24.00
N ARG A 521 27.60 -16.15 22.70
CA ARG A 521 27.08 -17.11 21.73
C ARG A 521 28.22 -17.72 20.93
N ASN A 522 28.18 -19.04 20.75
CA ASN A 522 29.09 -19.79 19.89
C ASN A 522 28.34 -20.93 19.19
N SER A 523 29.02 -21.73 18.40
CA SER A 523 28.46 -22.89 17.67
C SER A 523 27.79 -23.94 18.57
N THR A 524 28.07 -23.94 19.87
CA THR A 524 27.52 -24.89 20.83
C THR A 524 26.37 -24.33 21.67
N GLY A 525 26.03 -23.06 21.53
CA GLY A 525 24.91 -22.43 22.22
C GLY A 525 25.16 -21.02 22.76
N THR A 526 24.22 -20.56 23.57
CA THR A 526 24.24 -19.22 24.16
C THR A 526 24.30 -19.33 25.69
N LYS A 527 25.20 -18.62 26.34
CA LYS A 527 25.34 -18.58 27.80
C LYS A 527 25.50 -17.15 28.32
N LYS A 528 24.98 -16.87 29.51
CA LYS A 528 25.27 -15.62 30.22
C LYS A 528 26.57 -15.77 30.99
N ILE A 529 27.46 -14.79 30.89
CA ILE A 529 28.72 -14.74 31.65
C ILE A 529 28.81 -13.43 32.44
N LEU A 530 29.36 -13.53 33.62
CA LEU A 530 29.75 -12.36 34.43
C LEU A 530 31.27 -12.20 34.32
N ARG A 531 31.74 -11.14 33.69
CA ARG A 531 33.15 -10.72 33.76
C ARG A 531 33.33 -9.80 34.97
N ARG A 532 34.27 -10.14 35.83
CA ARG A 532 34.63 -9.39 37.05
C ARG A 532 35.77 -8.44 36.79
#